data_c7b3f45f4d362b594f994f99dd4e7ace
#
_entry.id   c7b3f45f4d362b594f994f99dd4e7ace
#
_cell.length_a   1.000
_cell.length_b   1.000
_cell.length_c   1.000
_cell.angle_alpha   90.00
_cell.angle_beta   90.00
_cell.angle_gamma   90.00
#
_symmetry.space_group_name_H-M   'P 1'
#
loop_
_entity.id
_entity.type
_entity.pdbx_description
1 polymer ?
#
loop_
_entity_poly.entity_id
_entity_poly.type
_entity_poly.pdbx_seq_one_letter_code
_entity_poly.pdbx_strand_id
1 'polypeptide(L)'
;MRKKAVVFLMVMAVTGIIGLVYYKSGNKKETSLVTSGIVEGTEVNISSKVPGRVLEICCNEGDSVLKGSIVVKLESDELAASVKQAEAGAARAEAEIKVAEAAIENAGANIQSADADISNAGAEVERTRVDMEEAEREMKRAGSLFAEELVAQETYEKALAAFNSSAALYESSKAKYSSAASKKKSAAAQLNTSLSQLTAAQKGLKEAEANLLYQKARFNDTMITAPISGVVVFKAFEAGETVSPGVAVLTVVDMDNLYVRADIDETRIGGVVLNKEVNITLEHPPAKVISGKVTEIGRYAEFATQRDVVRGRQDIRTFRVKIAIDNHSGILKPGMSVTVTIP
;
A
#
# COMPACT_ATOMS: atom_id res chain seq x y z
N MET A 1 -86.79 -24.51 -45.53
CA MET A 1 -86.31 -23.19 -44.96
C MET A 1 -85.75 -23.27 -43.52
N ARG A 2 -86.15 -24.23 -42.66
CA ARG A 2 -85.72 -24.33 -41.27
C ARG A 2 -84.23 -24.66 -41.09
N LYS A 3 -83.55 -25.48 -41.95
CA LYS A 3 -82.12 -25.83 -41.81
C LYS A 3 -81.17 -24.66 -42.10
N LYS A 4 -81.50 -23.70 -42.98
CA LYS A 4 -80.64 -22.52 -43.25
C LYS A 4 -80.69 -21.48 -42.14
N ALA A 5 -81.81 -21.36 -41.43
CA ALA A 5 -81.93 -20.47 -40.25
C ALA A 5 -81.07 -20.97 -39.02
N VAL A 6 -81.02 -22.27 -38.81
CA VAL A 6 -80.23 -22.86 -37.73
C VAL A 6 -78.73 -22.69 -37.93
N VAL A 7 -78.23 -22.84 -39.17
CA VAL A 7 -76.84 -22.59 -39.53
C VAL A 7 -76.45 -21.13 -39.35
N PHE A 8 -77.35 -20.18 -39.72
CA PHE A 8 -77.12 -18.75 -39.54
C PHE A 8 -77.05 -18.35 -38.06
N LEU A 9 -77.91 -18.91 -37.21
CA LEU A 9 -77.86 -18.70 -35.75
C LEU A 9 -76.57 -19.28 -35.09
N MET A 10 -76.10 -20.43 -35.59
CA MET A 10 -74.85 -21.05 -35.10
C MET A 10 -73.60 -20.21 -35.45
N VAL A 11 -73.56 -19.66 -36.66
CA VAL A 11 -72.47 -18.77 -37.10
C VAL A 11 -72.50 -17.47 -36.32
N MET A 12 -73.65 -16.88 -36.04
CA MET A 12 -73.74 -15.69 -35.18
C MET A 12 -73.36 -15.94 -33.75
N ALA A 13 -73.66 -17.10 -33.19
CA ALA A 13 -73.24 -17.50 -31.85
C ALA A 13 -71.73 -17.67 -31.78
N VAL A 14 -71.10 -18.31 -32.78
CA VAL A 14 -69.65 -18.52 -32.85
C VAL A 14 -68.84 -17.18 -33.00
N THR A 15 -69.34 -16.29 -33.87
CA THR A 15 -68.76 -14.94 -34.03
C THR A 15 -68.93 -14.08 -32.78
N GLY A 16 -70.03 -14.22 -32.04
CA GLY A 16 -70.31 -13.57 -30.77
C GLY A 16 -69.31 -14.08 -29.65
N ILE A 17 -69.07 -15.40 -29.62
CA ILE A 17 -68.12 -16.01 -28.67
C ILE A 17 -66.71 -15.60 -29.02
N ILE A 18 -66.32 -15.58 -30.30
CA ILE A 18 -65.00 -15.12 -30.73
C ILE A 18 -64.79 -13.63 -30.38
N GLY A 19 -65.79 -12.79 -30.61
CA GLY A 19 -65.78 -11.37 -30.22
C GLY A 19 -65.62 -11.17 -28.68
N LEU A 20 -66.39 -11.97 -27.93
CA LEU A 20 -66.30 -11.95 -26.44
C LEU A 20 -64.91 -12.43 -25.90
N VAL A 21 -64.29 -13.46 -26.50
CA VAL A 21 -62.98 -13.93 -26.20
C VAL A 21 -61.92 -12.89 -26.57
N TYR A 22 -62.05 -12.25 -27.72
CA TYR A 22 -61.15 -11.17 -28.16
C TYR A 22 -61.26 -9.93 -27.27
N TYR A 23 -62.51 -9.53 -26.88
CA TYR A 23 -62.74 -8.42 -25.95
C TYR A 23 -62.18 -8.71 -24.56
N LYS A 24 -62.30 -9.92 -24.07
CA LYS A 24 -61.78 -10.35 -22.77
C LYS A 24 -60.24 -10.56 -22.76
N SER A 25 -59.65 -10.92 -23.91
CA SER A 25 -58.21 -11.06 -24.08
C SER A 25 -57.51 -9.71 -24.28
N GLY A 26 -58.16 -8.71 -24.84
CA GLY A 26 -57.64 -7.36 -25.08
C GLY A 26 -57.51 -6.48 -23.82
N ASN A 27 -58.13 -6.88 -22.72
CA ASN A 27 -58.15 -6.08 -21.47
C ASN A 27 -57.31 -6.68 -20.37
N LYS A 28 -56.08 -7.19 -20.69
CA LYS A 28 -55.02 -7.30 -19.68
C LYS A 28 -54.61 -5.88 -19.32
N LYS A 29 -55.26 -5.30 -18.31
CA LYS A 29 -54.71 -4.16 -17.59
C LYS A 29 -53.30 -4.60 -17.14
N GLU A 30 -52.27 -4.05 -17.73
CA GLU A 30 -50.94 -4.11 -17.13
C GLU A 30 -51.09 -3.57 -15.70
N THR A 31 -51.02 -4.47 -14.74
CA THR A 31 -51.13 -4.10 -13.33
C THR A 31 -49.80 -3.45 -12.98
N SER A 32 -49.71 -2.14 -13.23
CA SER A 32 -48.53 -1.39 -12.81
C SER A 32 -48.38 -1.53 -11.29
N LEU A 33 -47.20 -1.93 -10.89
CA LEU A 33 -46.84 -2.02 -9.49
C LEU A 33 -46.50 -0.62 -8.96
N VAL A 34 -47.33 -0.11 -8.05
CA VAL A 34 -47.09 1.17 -7.39
C VAL A 34 -46.55 0.89 -5.96
N THR A 35 -45.45 1.50 -5.62
CA THR A 35 -44.83 1.43 -4.29
C THR A 35 -44.22 2.77 -3.91
N SER A 36 -44.05 3.01 -2.63
CA SER A 36 -43.25 4.15 -2.14
C SER A 36 -41.76 3.81 -2.14
N GLY A 37 -40.94 4.81 -2.39
CA GLY A 37 -39.49 4.73 -2.31
C GLY A 37 -38.93 5.97 -1.64
N ILE A 38 -37.67 5.86 -1.24
CA ILE A 38 -36.89 6.95 -0.63
C ILE A 38 -35.70 7.23 -1.51
N VAL A 39 -35.46 8.50 -1.80
CA VAL A 39 -34.25 8.94 -2.49
C VAL A 39 -33.05 8.81 -1.57
N GLU A 40 -32.05 8.10 -2.00
CA GLU A 40 -30.78 7.92 -1.27
C GLU A 40 -29.60 8.27 -2.16
N GLY A 41 -28.49 8.65 -1.55
CA GLY A 41 -27.20 8.83 -2.21
C GLY A 41 -26.14 7.97 -1.53
N THR A 42 -25.00 7.83 -2.17
CA THR A 42 -23.85 7.19 -1.52
C THR A 42 -23.32 8.10 -0.43
N GLU A 43 -23.47 7.69 0.81
CA GLU A 43 -22.96 8.40 1.99
C GLU A 43 -21.56 7.89 2.33
N VAL A 44 -20.64 8.82 2.56
CA VAL A 44 -19.29 8.51 3.02
C VAL A 44 -18.98 9.30 4.30
N ASN A 45 -18.71 8.57 5.36
CA ASN A 45 -18.28 9.13 6.62
C ASN A 45 -16.77 9.41 6.55
N ILE A 46 -16.40 10.67 6.69
CA ILE A 46 -15.02 11.14 6.73
C ILE A 46 -14.59 11.13 8.19
N SER A 47 -13.66 10.23 8.54
CA SER A 47 -13.14 10.07 9.90
C SER A 47 -11.66 10.40 9.98
N SER A 48 -11.19 10.80 11.17
CA SER A 48 -9.78 10.95 11.46
C SER A 48 -9.10 9.60 11.65
N LYS A 49 -7.84 9.47 11.18
CA LYS A 49 -6.96 8.33 11.46
C LYS A 49 -6.06 8.56 12.67
N VAL A 50 -5.86 9.83 13.04
CA VAL A 50 -5.01 10.25 14.16
C VAL A 50 -5.83 11.06 15.17
N PRO A 51 -5.52 10.97 16.47
CA PRO A 51 -6.16 11.85 17.45
C PRO A 51 -5.59 13.27 17.27
N GLY A 52 -6.42 14.27 17.56
CA GLY A 52 -5.97 15.66 17.55
C GLY A 52 -7.10 16.63 17.78
N ARG A 53 -6.76 17.89 18.09
CA ARG A 53 -7.72 18.99 18.16
C ARG A 53 -8.01 19.50 16.74
N VAL A 54 -9.27 19.73 16.43
CA VAL A 54 -9.70 20.33 15.18
C VAL A 54 -9.23 21.80 15.15
N LEU A 55 -8.36 22.12 14.23
CA LEU A 55 -7.91 23.49 14.00
C LEU A 55 -8.89 24.25 13.12
N GLU A 56 -9.30 23.63 12.02
CA GLU A 56 -10.17 24.22 11.01
C GLU A 56 -11.03 23.16 10.34
N ILE A 57 -12.28 23.49 10.06
CA ILE A 57 -13.18 22.72 9.17
C ILE A 57 -13.59 23.65 8.04
N CYS A 58 -13.41 23.19 6.78
CA CYS A 58 -13.63 24.03 5.59
C CYS A 58 -15.08 24.44 5.39
N CYS A 59 -16.00 23.61 5.84
CA CYS A 59 -17.35 23.55 5.30
C CYS A 59 -18.39 23.32 6.40
N ASN A 60 -19.58 23.87 6.18
CA ASN A 60 -20.77 23.63 6.98
C ASN A 60 -21.70 22.64 6.30
N GLU A 61 -22.75 22.22 7.01
CA GLU A 61 -23.81 21.40 6.41
C GLU A 61 -24.46 22.17 5.26
N GLY A 62 -24.63 21.50 4.14
CA GLY A 62 -25.15 22.07 2.87
C GLY A 62 -24.08 22.52 1.89
N ASP A 63 -22.82 22.66 2.30
CA ASP A 63 -21.74 23.07 1.43
C ASP A 63 -21.27 21.92 0.52
N SER A 64 -20.86 22.26 -0.70
CA SER A 64 -20.30 21.31 -1.66
C SER A 64 -18.80 21.15 -1.47
N VAL A 65 -18.33 19.92 -1.53
CA VAL A 65 -16.90 19.56 -1.45
C VAL A 65 -16.47 18.78 -2.68
N LEU A 66 -15.22 18.97 -3.09
CA LEU A 66 -14.62 18.22 -4.20
C LEU A 66 -13.74 17.09 -3.66
N LYS A 67 -13.71 15.97 -4.38
CA LYS A 67 -12.82 14.86 -4.08
C LYS A 67 -11.36 15.34 -4.01
N GLY A 68 -10.67 14.97 -2.93
CA GLY A 68 -9.28 15.34 -2.67
C GLY A 68 -9.07 16.72 -2.02
N SER A 69 -10.12 17.55 -1.87
CA SER A 69 -10.01 18.81 -1.10
C SER A 69 -9.83 18.50 0.39
N ILE A 70 -9.02 19.33 1.07
CA ILE A 70 -8.86 19.25 2.52
C ILE A 70 -10.15 19.75 3.17
N VAL A 71 -10.78 18.92 3.96
CA VAL A 71 -12.05 19.25 4.65
C VAL A 71 -11.87 19.51 6.13
N VAL A 72 -10.87 18.89 6.76
CA VAL A 72 -10.55 19.11 8.17
C VAL A 72 -9.03 19.21 8.32
N LYS A 73 -8.56 20.16 9.13
CA LYS A 73 -7.18 20.25 9.59
C LYS A 73 -7.14 20.03 11.09
N LEU A 74 -6.31 19.13 11.53
CA LEU A 74 -6.02 18.94 12.96
C LEU A 74 -4.77 19.72 13.36
N GLU A 75 -4.69 20.06 14.66
CA GLU A 75 -3.47 20.58 15.27
C GLU A 75 -2.33 19.57 15.07
N SER A 76 -1.21 20.01 14.51
CA SER A 76 -0.16 19.12 14.01
C SER A 76 1.24 19.43 14.55
N ASP A 77 1.38 20.34 15.51
CA ASP A 77 2.68 20.82 16.00
C ASP A 77 3.54 19.71 16.58
N GLU A 78 2.93 18.81 17.37
CA GLU A 78 3.63 17.64 17.93
C GLU A 78 4.09 16.66 16.84
N LEU A 79 3.22 16.39 15.87
CA LEU A 79 3.55 15.51 14.75
C LEU A 79 4.58 16.14 13.82
N ALA A 80 4.53 17.46 13.61
CA ALA A 80 5.54 18.20 12.87
C ALA A 80 6.92 18.14 13.57
N ALA A 81 6.95 18.27 14.90
CA ALA A 81 8.18 18.08 15.68
C ALA A 81 8.71 16.65 15.57
N SER A 82 7.83 15.63 15.60
CA SER A 82 8.20 14.23 15.42
C SER A 82 8.79 13.96 14.02
N VAL A 83 8.26 14.58 12.97
CA VAL A 83 8.84 14.52 11.61
C VAL A 83 10.25 15.10 11.60
N LYS A 84 10.45 16.30 12.18
CA LYS A 84 11.80 16.92 12.26
C LYS A 84 12.79 16.08 13.04
N GLN A 85 12.34 15.44 14.11
CA GLN A 85 13.17 14.51 14.89
C GLN A 85 13.58 13.29 14.05
N ALA A 86 12.65 12.71 13.30
CA ALA A 86 12.94 11.58 12.41
C ALA A 86 13.86 11.98 11.24
N GLU A 87 13.72 13.20 10.69
CA GLU A 87 14.62 13.75 9.68
C GLU A 87 16.06 13.89 10.22
N ALA A 88 16.21 14.40 11.43
CA ALA A 88 17.51 14.46 12.08
C ALA A 88 18.11 13.08 12.34
N GLY A 89 17.25 12.09 12.67
CA GLY A 89 17.65 10.69 12.82
C GLY A 89 18.17 10.09 11.51
N ALA A 90 17.49 10.33 10.39
CA ALA A 90 17.93 9.88 9.06
C ALA A 90 19.26 10.54 8.65
N ALA A 91 19.40 11.85 8.86
CA ALA A 91 20.64 12.58 8.59
C ALA A 91 21.83 12.07 9.42
N ARG A 92 21.59 11.71 10.70
CA ARG A 92 22.60 11.07 11.53
C ARG A 92 23.03 9.71 10.98
N ALA A 93 22.08 8.87 10.59
CA ALA A 93 22.38 7.55 10.02
C ALA A 93 23.15 7.66 8.69
N GLU A 94 22.88 8.69 7.88
CA GLU A 94 23.66 9.00 6.68
C GLU A 94 25.11 9.41 7.02
N ALA A 95 25.30 10.19 8.07
CA ALA A 95 26.64 10.54 8.54
C ALA A 95 27.43 9.30 9.06
N GLU A 96 26.75 8.34 9.69
CA GLU A 96 27.36 7.10 10.13
C GLU A 96 27.87 6.25 8.95
N ILE A 97 27.19 6.28 7.78
CA ILE A 97 27.70 5.65 6.55
C ILE A 97 29.01 6.29 6.12
N LYS A 98 29.12 7.61 6.11
CA LYS A 98 30.34 8.33 5.73
C LYS A 98 31.52 7.98 6.66
N VAL A 99 31.24 7.81 7.96
CA VAL A 99 32.26 7.34 8.92
C VAL A 99 32.71 5.91 8.59
N ALA A 100 31.77 5.03 8.26
CA ALA A 100 32.11 3.64 7.89
C ALA A 100 32.89 3.57 6.57
N GLU A 101 32.57 4.42 5.59
CA GLU A 101 33.32 4.53 4.33
C GLU A 101 34.75 5.01 4.57
N ALA A 102 34.97 6.02 5.40
CA ALA A 102 36.30 6.47 5.79
C ALA A 102 37.10 5.38 6.52
N ALA A 103 36.45 4.54 7.34
CA ALA A 103 37.08 3.39 7.97
C ALA A 103 37.51 2.33 6.96
N ILE A 104 36.80 2.13 5.87
CA ILE A 104 37.18 1.23 4.77
C ILE A 104 38.40 1.77 4.04
N GLU A 105 38.40 3.06 3.73
CA GLU A 105 39.56 3.71 3.08
C GLU A 105 40.84 3.55 3.91
N ASN A 106 40.74 3.82 5.22
CA ASN A 106 41.87 3.62 6.15
C ASN A 106 42.34 2.16 6.19
N ALA A 107 41.41 1.20 6.22
CA ALA A 107 41.74 -0.22 6.20
C ALA A 107 42.40 -0.62 4.87
N GLY A 108 41.97 -0.05 3.76
CA GLY A 108 42.61 -0.22 2.45
C GLY A 108 44.04 0.30 2.40
N ALA A 109 44.29 1.48 2.95
CA ALA A 109 45.65 2.04 3.07
C ALA A 109 46.58 1.17 3.93
N ASN A 110 46.05 0.58 5.02
CA ASN A 110 46.81 -0.34 5.85
C ASN A 110 47.19 -1.63 5.10
N ILE A 111 46.32 -2.16 4.23
CA ILE A 111 46.65 -3.31 3.37
C ILE A 111 47.76 -2.93 2.40
N GLN A 112 47.66 -1.75 1.75
CA GLN A 112 48.70 -1.28 0.83
C GLN A 112 50.08 -1.13 1.52
N SER A 113 50.10 -0.62 2.76
CA SER A 113 51.31 -0.55 3.56
C SER A 113 51.89 -1.94 3.88
N ALA A 114 51.01 -2.89 4.26
CA ALA A 114 51.42 -4.26 4.55
C ALA A 114 51.94 -5.00 3.31
N ASP A 115 51.41 -4.67 2.12
CA ASP A 115 51.89 -5.19 0.81
C ASP A 115 53.29 -4.68 0.51
N ALA A 116 53.60 -3.42 0.78
CA ALA A 116 54.95 -2.87 0.67
C ALA A 116 55.91 -3.55 1.63
N ASP A 117 55.51 -3.80 2.89
CA ASP A 117 56.30 -4.54 3.87
C ASP A 117 56.64 -5.97 3.39
N ILE A 118 55.67 -6.67 2.80
CA ILE A 118 55.87 -8.02 2.21
C ILE A 118 56.86 -7.96 1.05
N SER A 119 56.71 -6.98 0.17
CA SER A 119 57.64 -6.79 -0.96
C SER A 119 59.09 -6.58 -0.50
N ASN A 120 59.28 -5.70 0.50
CA ASN A 120 60.58 -5.43 1.09
C ASN A 120 61.16 -6.67 1.77
N ALA A 121 60.35 -7.37 2.58
CA ALA A 121 60.79 -8.61 3.24
C ALA A 121 61.11 -9.73 2.23
N GLY A 122 60.34 -9.80 1.09
CA GLY A 122 60.62 -10.74 0.01
C GLY A 122 61.94 -10.49 -0.69
N ALA A 123 62.25 -9.21 -0.97
CA ALA A 123 63.55 -8.83 -1.54
C ALA A 123 64.71 -9.18 -0.59
N GLU A 124 64.55 -9.03 0.75
CA GLU A 124 65.53 -9.39 1.74
C GLU A 124 65.73 -10.91 1.82
N VAL A 125 64.66 -11.72 1.71
CA VAL A 125 64.74 -13.18 1.63
C VAL A 125 65.55 -13.60 0.40
N GLU A 126 65.32 -12.99 -0.77
CA GLU A 126 66.07 -13.32 -1.98
C GLU A 126 67.55 -12.94 -1.87
N ARG A 127 67.87 -11.77 -1.32
CA ARG A 127 69.24 -11.36 -1.08
C ARG A 127 69.97 -12.35 -0.16
N THR A 128 69.39 -12.65 1.00
CA THR A 128 70.03 -13.57 1.96
C THR A 128 70.12 -15.01 1.47
N ARG A 129 69.20 -15.44 0.58
CA ARG A 129 69.26 -16.71 -0.13
C ARG A 129 70.50 -16.80 -1.01
N VAL A 130 70.74 -15.75 -1.84
CA VAL A 130 71.92 -15.68 -2.71
C VAL A 130 73.21 -15.69 -1.92
N ASP A 131 73.28 -14.89 -0.83
CA ASP A 131 74.44 -14.84 0.06
C ASP A 131 74.71 -16.23 0.72
N MET A 132 73.69 -16.94 1.17
CA MET A 132 73.78 -18.29 1.71
C MET A 132 74.26 -19.30 0.64
N GLU A 133 73.72 -19.28 -0.56
CA GLU A 133 74.15 -20.18 -1.63
C GLU A 133 75.61 -19.93 -2.04
N GLU A 134 76.09 -18.70 -2.03
CA GLU A 134 77.52 -18.35 -2.30
C GLU A 134 78.37 -18.93 -1.21
N ALA A 135 78.02 -18.71 0.06
CA ALA A 135 78.79 -19.25 1.20
C ALA A 135 78.78 -20.80 1.21
N GLU A 136 77.69 -21.44 0.78
CA GLU A 136 77.57 -22.90 0.65
C GLU A 136 78.58 -23.44 -0.41
N ARG A 137 78.62 -22.76 -1.60
CA ARG A 137 79.55 -23.13 -2.65
C ARG A 137 81.01 -23.01 -2.20
N GLU A 138 81.34 -21.94 -1.45
CA GLU A 138 82.68 -21.72 -0.93
C GLU A 138 83.05 -22.76 0.12
N MET A 139 82.11 -23.06 1.04
CA MET A 139 82.33 -24.12 2.09
C MET A 139 82.56 -25.48 1.45
N LYS A 140 81.75 -25.86 0.41
CA LYS A 140 81.91 -27.11 -0.35
C LYS A 140 83.27 -27.17 -1.04
N ARG A 141 83.75 -26.09 -1.67
CA ARG A 141 85.07 -25.95 -2.29
C ARG A 141 86.19 -26.11 -1.26
N ALA A 142 86.16 -25.39 -0.15
CA ALA A 142 87.11 -25.47 0.92
C ALA A 142 87.17 -26.88 1.55
N GLY A 143 85.94 -27.53 1.67
CA GLY A 143 85.87 -28.89 2.19
C GLY A 143 86.56 -29.95 1.27
N SER A 144 86.38 -29.82 -0.05
CA SER A 144 87.05 -30.69 -1.03
C SER A 144 88.57 -30.51 -1.02
N LEU A 145 89.02 -29.25 -0.98
CA LEU A 145 90.45 -28.97 -0.94
C LEU A 145 91.10 -29.42 0.41
N PHE A 146 90.40 -29.31 1.51
CA PHE A 146 90.81 -29.80 2.83
C PHE A 146 90.96 -31.35 2.86
N ALA A 147 89.97 -32.06 2.25
CA ALA A 147 90.02 -33.52 2.10
C ALA A 147 91.18 -33.99 1.25
N GLU A 148 91.66 -33.15 0.34
CA GLU A 148 92.85 -33.41 -0.48
C GLU A 148 94.19 -32.88 0.22
N GLU A 149 94.06 -32.39 1.44
CA GLU A 149 95.20 -31.80 2.23
C GLU A 149 95.80 -30.55 1.59
N LEU A 150 95.14 -29.84 0.69
CA LEU A 150 95.58 -28.67 -0.09
C LEU A 150 95.43 -27.35 0.67
N VAL A 151 94.58 -27.31 1.73
CA VAL A 151 94.36 -26.13 2.56
C VAL A 151 94.34 -26.45 4.03
N ALA A 152 94.59 -25.45 4.89
CA ALA A 152 94.58 -25.60 6.35
C ALA A 152 93.16 -25.81 6.90
N GLN A 153 93.02 -26.60 7.96
CA GLN A 153 91.77 -26.82 8.70
C GLN A 153 91.05 -25.50 9.02
N GLU A 154 91.82 -24.49 9.47
CA GLU A 154 91.29 -23.15 9.76
C GLU A 154 90.49 -22.53 8.57
N THR A 155 90.97 -22.75 7.33
CA THR A 155 90.31 -22.24 6.15
C THR A 155 88.94 -22.88 5.93
N TYR A 156 88.84 -24.21 6.13
CA TYR A 156 87.57 -24.92 6.08
C TYR A 156 86.62 -24.49 7.18
N GLU A 157 87.09 -24.37 8.44
CA GLU A 157 86.32 -23.95 9.59
C GLU A 157 85.79 -22.54 9.43
N LYS A 158 86.55 -21.59 8.82
CA LYS A 158 86.06 -20.25 8.48
C LYS A 158 84.94 -20.28 7.43
N ALA A 159 85.12 -21.06 6.42
CA ALA A 159 84.13 -21.21 5.38
C ALA A 159 82.77 -21.85 5.91
N LEU A 160 82.90 -22.86 6.78
CA LEU A 160 81.75 -23.46 7.48
C LEU A 160 81.04 -22.48 8.43
N ALA A 161 81.80 -21.67 9.18
CA ALA A 161 81.24 -20.65 10.03
C ALA A 161 80.49 -19.55 9.23
N ALA A 162 81.06 -19.15 8.08
CA ALA A 162 80.45 -18.20 7.17
C ALA A 162 79.10 -18.74 6.57
N PHE A 163 79.11 -20.02 6.16
CA PHE A 163 77.83 -20.67 5.69
C PHE A 163 76.79 -20.73 6.81
N ASN A 164 77.15 -21.17 8.01
CA ASN A 164 76.24 -21.25 9.15
C ASN A 164 75.67 -19.86 9.53
N SER A 165 76.48 -18.81 9.43
CA SER A 165 76.00 -17.43 9.65
C SER A 165 75.03 -16.98 8.58
N SER A 166 75.31 -17.22 7.29
CA SER A 166 74.45 -16.87 6.15
C SER A 166 73.12 -17.66 6.19
N ALA A 167 73.16 -18.94 6.53
CA ALA A 167 72.02 -19.79 6.73
C ALA A 167 71.07 -19.25 7.82
N ALA A 168 71.66 -18.84 8.97
CA ALA A 168 70.93 -18.24 10.09
C ALA A 168 70.28 -16.90 9.67
N LEU A 169 70.93 -16.07 8.85
CA LEU A 169 70.40 -14.82 8.31
C LEU A 169 69.26 -15.10 7.36
N TYR A 170 69.38 -16.09 6.48
CA TYR A 170 68.31 -16.50 5.57
C TYR A 170 67.07 -16.98 6.33
N GLU A 171 67.20 -17.83 7.33
CA GLU A 171 66.06 -18.25 8.17
C GLU A 171 65.46 -17.07 8.94
N SER A 172 66.23 -16.11 9.41
CA SER A 172 65.74 -14.89 10.04
C SER A 172 64.92 -14.03 9.05
N SER A 173 65.36 -13.90 7.78
CA SER A 173 64.63 -13.15 6.76
C SER A 173 63.32 -13.83 6.37
N LYS A 174 63.28 -15.17 6.30
CA LYS A 174 62.05 -15.93 6.13
C LYS A 174 61.04 -15.70 7.26
N ALA A 175 61.51 -15.65 8.50
CA ALA A 175 60.66 -15.35 9.65
C ALA A 175 60.06 -13.92 9.55
N LYS A 176 60.86 -12.92 9.11
CA LYS A 176 60.39 -11.55 8.87
C LYS A 176 59.33 -11.51 7.75
N TYR A 177 59.54 -12.22 6.63
CA TYR A 177 58.55 -12.33 5.54
C TYR A 177 57.25 -12.94 6.07
N SER A 178 57.28 -14.04 6.82
CA SER A 178 56.11 -14.66 7.44
C SER A 178 55.37 -13.72 8.37
N SER A 179 56.11 -12.91 9.15
CA SER A 179 55.53 -11.87 10.02
C SER A 179 54.83 -10.79 9.21
N ALA A 180 55.43 -10.30 8.10
CA ALA A 180 54.82 -9.32 7.23
C ALA A 180 53.53 -9.88 6.55
N ALA A 181 53.57 -11.16 6.11
CA ALA A 181 52.40 -11.83 5.56
C ALA A 181 51.26 -11.95 6.59
N SER A 182 51.59 -12.23 7.85
CA SER A 182 50.62 -12.26 8.95
C SER A 182 50.00 -10.88 9.23
N LYS A 183 50.79 -9.80 9.16
CA LYS A 183 50.27 -8.43 9.26
C LYS A 183 49.24 -8.09 8.15
N LYS A 184 49.56 -8.47 6.89
CA LYS A 184 48.62 -8.28 5.78
C LYS A 184 47.31 -9.02 6.03
N LYS A 185 47.37 -10.28 6.53
CA LYS A 185 46.17 -11.04 6.88
C LYS A 185 45.34 -10.34 7.95
N SER A 186 45.98 -9.75 8.94
CA SER A 186 45.30 -8.96 9.99
C SER A 186 44.65 -7.69 9.41
N ALA A 187 45.37 -6.97 8.52
CA ALA A 187 44.81 -5.79 7.84
C ALA A 187 43.61 -6.16 6.96
N ALA A 188 43.65 -7.29 6.24
CA ALA A 188 42.51 -7.79 5.46
C ALA A 188 41.32 -8.16 6.34
N ALA A 189 41.53 -8.74 7.51
CA ALA A 189 40.48 -9.01 8.48
C ALA A 189 39.84 -7.70 9.00
N GLN A 190 40.63 -6.65 9.21
CA GLN A 190 40.15 -5.34 9.61
C GLN A 190 39.27 -4.71 8.50
N LEU A 191 39.64 -4.84 7.21
CA LEU A 191 38.86 -4.39 6.09
C LEU A 191 37.46 -5.09 6.06
N ASN A 192 37.44 -6.41 6.27
CA ASN A 192 36.21 -7.16 6.34
C ASN A 192 35.29 -6.69 7.50
N THR A 193 35.88 -6.32 8.62
CA THR A 193 35.15 -5.73 9.76
C THR A 193 34.54 -4.38 9.36
N SER A 194 35.31 -3.50 8.72
CA SER A 194 34.83 -2.20 8.24
C SER A 194 33.72 -2.33 7.21
N LEU A 195 33.80 -3.30 6.27
CA LEU A 195 32.74 -3.61 5.31
C LEU A 195 31.45 -4.07 6.01
N SER A 196 31.59 -4.87 7.06
CA SER A 196 30.44 -5.31 7.87
C SER A 196 29.81 -4.12 8.61
N GLN A 197 30.62 -3.19 9.10
CA GLN A 197 30.14 -1.94 9.72
C GLN A 197 29.41 -1.05 8.73
N LEU A 198 29.91 -0.90 7.49
CA LEU A 198 29.20 -0.18 6.42
C LEU A 198 27.82 -0.82 6.14
N THR A 199 27.79 -2.15 6.04
CA THR A 199 26.53 -2.86 5.83
C THR A 199 25.53 -2.63 6.97
N ALA A 200 26.02 -2.59 8.22
CA ALA A 200 25.19 -2.29 9.39
C ALA A 200 24.68 -0.85 9.36
N ALA A 201 25.53 0.14 9.03
CA ALA A 201 25.17 1.54 8.91
C ALA A 201 24.12 1.76 7.81
N GLN A 202 24.26 1.08 6.64
CA GLN A 202 23.26 1.14 5.56
C GLN A 202 21.90 0.58 5.97
N LYS A 203 21.86 -0.48 6.78
CA LYS A 203 20.62 -1.01 7.35
C LYS A 203 20.02 -0.02 8.35
N GLY A 204 20.86 0.62 9.17
CA GLY A 204 20.43 1.66 10.10
C GLY A 204 19.80 2.86 9.39
N LEU A 205 20.36 3.28 8.25
CA LEU A 205 19.75 4.34 7.42
C LEU A 205 18.36 3.93 6.92
N LYS A 206 18.21 2.72 6.39
CA LYS A 206 16.90 2.23 5.92
C LYS A 206 15.85 2.20 7.04
N GLU A 207 16.26 1.85 8.25
CA GLU A 207 15.37 1.87 9.42
C GLU A 207 14.96 3.31 9.78
N ALA A 208 15.91 4.25 9.77
CA ALA A 208 15.65 5.66 10.04
C ALA A 208 14.74 6.29 8.96
N GLU A 209 14.96 5.96 7.67
CA GLU A 209 14.10 6.38 6.56
C GLU A 209 12.68 5.82 6.68
N ALA A 210 12.53 4.56 7.06
CA ALA A 210 11.22 3.95 7.29
C ALA A 210 10.48 4.64 8.45
N ASN A 211 11.19 4.97 9.54
CA ASN A 211 10.62 5.76 10.63
C ASN A 211 10.21 7.16 10.17
N LEU A 212 11.04 7.83 9.38
CA LEU A 212 10.71 9.15 8.81
C LEU A 212 9.44 9.07 7.94
N LEU A 213 9.33 8.07 7.09
CA LEU A 213 8.14 7.84 6.26
C LEU A 213 6.89 7.62 7.12
N TYR A 214 6.99 6.87 8.19
CA TYR A 214 5.91 6.64 9.14
C TYR A 214 5.45 7.95 9.80
N GLN A 215 6.39 8.76 10.30
CA GLN A 215 6.03 10.04 10.92
C GLN A 215 5.42 11.02 9.91
N LYS A 216 5.94 11.07 8.67
CA LYS A 216 5.35 11.87 7.58
C LYS A 216 3.93 11.42 7.23
N ALA A 217 3.67 10.12 7.18
CA ALA A 217 2.33 9.60 6.94
C ALA A 217 1.35 10.03 8.05
N ARG A 218 1.75 9.92 9.31
CA ARG A 218 0.95 10.40 10.45
C ARG A 218 0.70 11.91 10.42
N PHE A 219 1.71 12.68 10.06
CA PHE A 219 1.57 14.12 9.89
C PHE A 219 0.59 14.45 8.74
N ASN A 220 0.68 13.75 7.61
CA ASN A 220 -0.26 13.94 6.51
C ASN A 220 -1.70 13.56 6.88
N ASP A 221 -1.89 12.58 7.76
CA ASP A 221 -3.21 12.16 8.26
C ASP A 221 -3.88 13.25 9.14
N THR A 222 -3.17 14.33 9.51
CA THR A 222 -3.78 15.51 10.16
C THR A 222 -4.55 16.39 9.18
N MET A 223 -4.29 16.26 7.88
CA MET A 223 -5.01 16.93 6.81
C MET A 223 -6.00 15.94 6.18
N ILE A 224 -7.22 15.96 6.67
CA ILE A 224 -8.27 15.02 6.25
C ILE A 224 -8.90 15.53 4.96
N THR A 225 -8.92 14.68 3.93
CA THR A 225 -9.43 15.03 2.59
C THR A 225 -10.76 14.32 2.30
N ALA A 226 -11.60 14.95 1.46
CA ALA A 226 -12.84 14.33 0.98
C ALA A 226 -12.55 13.18 0.01
N PRO A 227 -13.04 11.95 0.26
CA PRO A 227 -12.83 10.80 -0.60
C PRO A 227 -13.70 10.82 -1.87
N ILE A 228 -14.82 11.54 -1.82
CA ILE A 228 -15.75 11.75 -2.94
C ILE A 228 -16.09 13.25 -3.07
N SER A 229 -16.56 13.65 -4.25
CA SER A 229 -17.25 14.94 -4.42
C SER A 229 -18.69 14.78 -3.97
N GLY A 230 -19.28 15.81 -3.37
CA GLY A 230 -20.66 15.77 -2.91
C GLY A 230 -20.99 16.94 -2.00
N VAL A 231 -22.05 16.80 -1.23
CA VAL A 231 -22.54 17.81 -0.27
C VAL A 231 -22.38 17.29 1.16
N VAL A 232 -21.93 18.14 2.06
CA VAL A 232 -21.85 17.83 3.49
C VAL A 232 -23.26 17.77 4.07
N VAL A 233 -23.66 16.62 4.58
CA VAL A 233 -25.01 16.42 5.18
C VAL A 233 -24.97 16.41 6.69
N PHE A 234 -23.82 16.17 7.28
CA PHE A 234 -23.66 16.14 8.72
C PHE A 234 -22.24 16.56 9.13
N LYS A 235 -22.16 17.41 10.17
CA LYS A 235 -20.93 17.88 10.80
C LYS A 235 -20.97 17.54 12.28
N ALA A 236 -20.14 16.60 12.72
CA ALA A 236 -20.13 16.08 14.09
C ALA A 236 -19.30 16.91 15.05
N PHE A 237 -18.34 17.72 14.58
CA PHE A 237 -17.38 18.46 15.39
C PHE A 237 -17.24 19.91 14.94
N GLU A 238 -16.84 20.75 15.89
CA GLU A 238 -16.49 22.14 15.64
C GLU A 238 -14.98 22.40 15.85
N ALA A 239 -14.49 23.54 15.34
CA ALA A 239 -13.13 23.97 15.58
C ALA A 239 -12.87 24.13 17.09
N GLY A 240 -11.73 23.61 17.57
CA GLY A 240 -11.35 23.59 18.98
C GLY A 240 -11.70 22.29 19.71
N GLU A 241 -12.55 21.43 19.18
CA GLU A 241 -12.87 20.13 19.74
C GLU A 241 -11.82 19.07 19.43
N THR A 242 -11.77 18.01 20.26
CA THR A 242 -10.80 16.92 20.07
C THR A 242 -11.48 15.70 19.47
N VAL A 243 -10.90 15.18 18.39
CA VAL A 243 -11.36 13.98 17.70
C VAL A 243 -10.49 12.78 18.03
N SER A 244 -11.13 11.60 18.05
CA SER A 244 -10.47 10.31 18.21
C SER A 244 -10.42 9.55 16.87
N PRO A 245 -9.44 8.66 16.66
CA PRO A 245 -9.37 7.84 15.46
C PRO A 245 -10.64 7.01 15.24
N GLY A 246 -11.10 6.96 13.99
CA GLY A 246 -12.29 6.19 13.59
C GLY A 246 -13.62 6.89 13.81
N VAL A 247 -13.66 8.03 14.51
CA VAL A 247 -14.89 8.80 14.68
C VAL A 247 -15.13 9.65 13.43
N ALA A 248 -16.37 9.61 12.90
CA ALA A 248 -16.78 10.42 11.77
C ALA A 248 -16.81 11.91 12.17
N VAL A 249 -16.12 12.75 11.39
CA VAL A 249 -16.09 14.20 11.58
C VAL A 249 -17.12 14.89 10.69
N LEU A 250 -17.19 14.44 9.43
CA LEU A 250 -18.14 14.91 8.42
C LEU A 250 -18.75 13.71 7.70
N THR A 251 -20.00 13.87 7.24
CA THR A 251 -20.63 12.92 6.30
C THR A 251 -20.91 13.65 5.00
N VAL A 252 -20.44 13.10 3.90
CA VAL A 252 -20.64 13.65 2.54
C VAL A 252 -21.49 12.69 1.73
N VAL A 253 -22.46 13.21 0.99
CA VAL A 253 -23.32 12.45 0.09
C VAL A 253 -23.02 12.86 -1.35
N ASP A 254 -22.88 11.85 -2.21
CA ASP A 254 -22.78 12.05 -3.65
C ASP A 254 -24.16 12.45 -4.20
N MET A 255 -24.28 13.70 -4.66
CA MET A 255 -25.53 14.25 -5.19
C MET A 255 -25.72 13.97 -6.67
N ASP A 256 -24.66 13.55 -7.38
CA ASP A 256 -24.72 13.27 -8.82
C ASP A 256 -25.23 11.85 -9.09
N ASN A 257 -24.99 10.92 -8.17
CA ASN A 257 -25.36 9.52 -8.28
C ASN A 257 -26.41 9.12 -7.24
N LEU A 258 -27.56 9.79 -7.29
CA LEU A 258 -28.70 9.43 -6.46
C LEU A 258 -29.44 8.21 -7.00
N TYR A 259 -30.08 7.48 -6.12
CA TYR A 259 -30.95 6.36 -6.46
C TYR A 259 -32.20 6.36 -5.56
N VAL A 260 -33.25 5.69 -6.02
CA VAL A 260 -34.43 5.43 -5.19
C VAL A 260 -34.33 4.02 -4.65
N ARG A 261 -34.42 3.91 -3.33
CA ARG A 261 -34.67 2.65 -2.66
C ARG A 261 -36.17 2.44 -2.54
N ALA A 262 -36.69 1.40 -3.18
CA ALA A 262 -38.06 0.96 -3.07
C ALA A 262 -38.10 -0.42 -2.40
N ASP A 263 -38.93 -0.59 -1.38
CA ASP A 263 -39.15 -1.86 -0.70
C ASP A 263 -40.41 -2.49 -1.32
N ILE A 264 -40.25 -3.62 -2.02
CA ILE A 264 -41.30 -4.30 -2.76
C ILE A 264 -41.70 -5.59 -2.08
N ASP A 265 -43.00 -5.76 -1.85
CA ASP A 265 -43.60 -6.94 -1.24
C ASP A 265 -43.17 -8.24 -1.96
N GLU A 266 -42.87 -9.31 -1.20
CA GLU A 266 -42.51 -10.64 -1.70
C GLU A 266 -43.51 -11.17 -2.75
N THR A 267 -44.79 -10.89 -2.57
CA THR A 267 -45.85 -11.36 -3.48
C THR A 267 -45.80 -10.69 -4.84
N ARG A 268 -45.13 -9.52 -4.97
CA ARG A 268 -45.12 -8.69 -6.19
C ARG A 268 -43.75 -8.58 -6.84
N ILE A 269 -42.68 -9.00 -6.14
CA ILE A 269 -41.29 -8.87 -6.64
C ILE A 269 -41.04 -9.65 -7.94
N GLY A 270 -41.79 -10.73 -8.18
CA GLY A 270 -41.67 -11.54 -9.40
C GLY A 270 -41.94 -10.77 -10.72
N GLY A 271 -42.60 -9.62 -10.66
CA GLY A 271 -42.81 -8.74 -11.82
C GLY A 271 -41.71 -7.73 -12.07
N VAL A 272 -40.71 -7.63 -11.17
CA VAL A 272 -39.63 -6.65 -11.29
C VAL A 272 -38.42 -7.28 -11.95
N VAL A 273 -37.91 -6.67 -13.00
CA VAL A 273 -36.79 -7.17 -13.80
C VAL A 273 -35.66 -6.13 -13.81
N LEU A 274 -34.43 -6.60 -13.78
CA LEU A 274 -33.24 -5.72 -13.91
C LEU A 274 -33.32 -4.96 -15.25
N ASN A 275 -32.85 -3.72 -15.22
CA ASN A 275 -32.84 -2.79 -16.35
C ASN A 275 -34.20 -2.32 -16.82
N LYS A 276 -35.28 -2.61 -16.10
CA LYS A 276 -36.62 -2.13 -16.42
C LYS A 276 -36.73 -0.63 -16.16
N GLU A 277 -37.30 0.11 -17.08
CA GLU A 277 -37.63 1.53 -16.90
C GLU A 277 -38.86 1.67 -15.98
N VAL A 278 -38.78 2.65 -15.08
CA VAL A 278 -39.80 2.92 -14.08
C VAL A 278 -40.06 4.42 -14.01
N ASN A 279 -41.30 4.78 -13.69
CA ASN A 279 -41.69 6.17 -13.49
C ASN A 279 -41.67 6.51 -12.00
N ILE A 280 -40.98 7.57 -11.67
CA ILE A 280 -40.83 8.09 -10.30
C ILE A 280 -41.57 9.42 -10.21
N THR A 281 -42.56 9.48 -9.36
CA THR A 281 -43.39 10.69 -9.15
C THR A 281 -43.07 11.28 -7.79
N LEU A 282 -42.75 12.58 -7.78
CA LEU A 282 -42.63 13.33 -6.52
C LEU A 282 -44.03 13.66 -5.99
N GLU A 283 -44.23 13.44 -4.69
CA GLU A 283 -45.55 13.66 -4.07
C GLU A 283 -45.90 15.14 -3.84
N HIS A 284 -44.95 16.05 -4.01
CA HIS A 284 -45.18 17.49 -3.81
C HIS A 284 -45.46 18.24 -5.11
N PRO A 285 -46.44 19.16 -5.12
CA PRO A 285 -46.76 19.96 -6.31
C PRO A 285 -45.62 20.93 -6.70
N PRO A 286 -45.34 21.07 -8.02
CA PRO A 286 -45.97 20.35 -9.11
C PRO A 286 -45.41 18.93 -9.24
N ALA A 287 -46.32 17.95 -9.32
CA ALA A 287 -45.94 16.55 -9.51
C ALA A 287 -45.10 16.41 -10.78
N LYS A 288 -43.83 16.07 -10.60
CA LYS A 288 -42.85 15.86 -11.69
C LYS A 288 -42.57 14.37 -11.80
N VAL A 289 -42.73 13.84 -13.01
CA VAL A 289 -42.39 12.44 -13.31
C VAL A 289 -40.96 12.41 -13.82
N ILE A 290 -40.14 11.59 -13.20
CA ILE A 290 -38.76 11.34 -13.57
C ILE A 290 -38.64 9.86 -13.96
N SER A 291 -37.96 9.56 -15.06
CA SER A 291 -37.66 8.18 -15.41
C SER A 291 -36.49 7.67 -14.62
N GLY A 292 -36.59 6.43 -14.15
CA GLY A 292 -35.51 5.71 -13.50
C GLY A 292 -35.35 4.32 -14.09
N LYS A 293 -34.26 3.65 -13.72
CA LYS A 293 -33.95 2.30 -14.20
C LYS A 293 -33.61 1.40 -13.03
N VAL A 294 -34.22 0.21 -12.98
CA VAL A 294 -33.89 -0.81 -11.96
C VAL A 294 -32.45 -1.30 -12.15
N THR A 295 -31.58 -1.05 -11.19
CA THR A 295 -30.17 -1.44 -11.24
C THR A 295 -29.83 -2.62 -10.35
N GLU A 296 -30.58 -2.80 -9.27
CA GLU A 296 -30.32 -3.87 -8.32
C GLU A 296 -31.62 -4.36 -7.70
N ILE A 297 -31.73 -5.67 -7.50
CA ILE A 297 -32.81 -6.32 -6.76
C ILE A 297 -32.16 -7.11 -5.64
N GLY A 298 -32.52 -6.81 -4.39
CA GLY A 298 -32.03 -7.49 -3.20
C GLY A 298 -32.26 -8.99 -3.26
N ARG A 299 -31.27 -9.76 -2.86
CA ARG A 299 -31.34 -11.24 -2.86
C ARG A 299 -31.95 -11.82 -1.58
N TYR A 300 -32.08 -10.99 -0.56
CA TYR A 300 -32.67 -11.37 0.74
C TYR A 300 -33.87 -10.50 1.05
N ALA A 301 -34.91 -11.13 1.59
CA ALA A 301 -36.05 -10.41 2.07
C ALA A 301 -35.73 -9.79 3.44
N GLU A 302 -36.11 -8.53 3.63
CA GLU A 302 -36.08 -7.82 4.92
C GLU A 302 -37.50 -7.66 5.44
N PHE A 303 -37.66 -7.52 6.74
CA PHE A 303 -38.97 -7.23 7.31
C PHE A 303 -39.28 -5.73 7.14
N ALA A 304 -40.42 -5.43 6.53
CA ALA A 304 -40.87 -4.06 6.38
C ALA A 304 -41.08 -3.40 7.75
N THR A 305 -40.45 -2.27 7.96
CA THR A 305 -40.63 -1.43 9.16
C THR A 305 -41.91 -0.58 9.08
N GLN A 306 -42.70 -0.70 8.01
CA GLN A 306 -43.93 0.05 7.85
C GLN A 306 -45.05 -0.49 8.76
N ARG A 307 -45.43 0.32 9.75
CA ARG A 307 -46.64 0.12 10.52
C ARG A 307 -47.86 0.56 9.66
N ASP A 308 -48.48 -0.37 8.97
CA ASP A 308 -49.79 -0.14 8.44
C ASP A 308 -50.81 -0.22 9.58
N VAL A 309 -51.37 0.92 9.98
CA VAL A 309 -52.26 1.07 11.15
C VAL A 309 -53.61 0.41 10.89
N VAL A 310 -53.91 0.03 9.66
CA VAL A 310 -55.27 -0.40 9.22
C VAL A 310 -55.41 -1.93 9.19
N ARG A 311 -54.36 -2.74 9.11
CA ARG A 311 -54.43 -4.19 8.85
C ARG A 311 -53.72 -5.09 9.82
N GLY A 312 -53.57 -4.75 11.04
CA GLY A 312 -52.96 -5.69 12.04
C GLY A 312 -51.54 -6.15 11.61
N ARG A 313 -50.70 -6.49 12.55
CA ARG A 313 -49.34 -6.99 12.31
C ARG A 313 -49.35 -8.20 11.36
N GLN A 314 -49.07 -7.98 10.06
CA GLN A 314 -48.53 -8.99 9.20
C GLN A 314 -47.02 -8.67 9.02
N ASP A 315 -46.19 -9.64 9.33
CA ASP A 315 -44.75 -9.56 9.02
C ASP A 315 -44.62 -9.66 7.49
N ILE A 316 -44.70 -8.49 6.84
CA ILE A 316 -44.59 -8.41 5.36
C ILE A 316 -43.11 -8.44 5.05
N ARG A 317 -42.70 -9.46 4.33
CA ARG A 317 -41.35 -9.54 3.76
C ARG A 317 -41.28 -8.67 2.53
N THR A 318 -40.25 -7.83 2.47
CA THR A 318 -39.99 -6.97 1.33
C THR A 318 -38.59 -7.21 0.78
N PHE A 319 -38.46 -7.01 -0.53
CA PHE A 319 -37.17 -7.01 -1.22
C PHE A 319 -36.81 -5.58 -1.56
N ARG A 320 -35.60 -5.19 -1.23
CA ARG A 320 -35.05 -3.89 -1.57
C ARG A 320 -34.72 -3.85 -3.06
N VAL A 321 -35.23 -2.85 -3.75
CA VAL A 321 -34.96 -2.57 -5.17
C VAL A 321 -34.30 -1.20 -5.27
N LYS A 322 -33.15 -1.15 -5.96
CA LYS A 322 -32.42 0.07 -6.24
C LYS A 322 -32.72 0.52 -7.66
N ILE A 323 -33.11 1.77 -7.78
CA ILE A 323 -33.48 2.38 -9.03
C ILE A 323 -32.60 3.58 -9.26
N ALA A 324 -31.72 3.52 -10.26
CA ALA A 324 -30.91 4.66 -10.64
C ALA A 324 -31.80 5.76 -11.23
N ILE A 325 -31.52 6.99 -10.82
CA ILE A 325 -32.25 8.19 -11.28
C ILE A 325 -31.24 9.23 -11.74
N ASP A 326 -31.69 10.04 -12.67
CA ASP A 326 -30.91 11.18 -13.14
C ASP A 326 -31.37 12.46 -12.44
N ASN A 327 -30.47 13.07 -11.69
CA ASN A 327 -30.75 14.30 -10.94
C ASN A 327 -30.20 15.56 -11.62
N HIS A 328 -30.11 15.61 -12.96
CA HIS A 328 -29.61 16.77 -13.69
C HIS A 328 -30.31 18.10 -13.32
N SER A 329 -31.53 18.02 -12.79
CA SER A 329 -32.28 19.21 -12.35
C SER A 329 -31.95 19.69 -10.92
N GLY A 330 -31.18 18.91 -10.13
CA GLY A 330 -30.85 19.24 -8.73
C GLY A 330 -32.06 19.30 -7.78
N ILE A 331 -33.21 18.80 -8.20
CA ILE A 331 -34.49 18.89 -7.44
C ILE A 331 -34.52 17.81 -6.36
N LEU A 332 -33.96 16.64 -6.66
CA LEU A 332 -33.98 15.50 -5.73
C LEU A 332 -32.95 15.68 -4.64
N LYS A 333 -33.37 15.44 -3.42
CA LYS A 333 -32.49 15.43 -2.24
C LYS A 333 -32.60 14.09 -1.52
N PRO A 334 -31.52 13.58 -0.96
CA PRO A 334 -31.56 12.41 -0.09
C PRO A 334 -32.62 12.55 1.01
N GLY A 335 -33.34 11.48 1.32
CA GLY A 335 -34.43 11.48 2.30
C GLY A 335 -35.80 11.84 1.74
N MET A 336 -35.91 12.32 0.48
CA MET A 336 -37.21 12.59 -0.14
C MET A 336 -37.98 11.29 -0.39
N SER A 337 -39.29 11.30 -0.05
CA SER A 337 -40.22 10.23 -0.40
C SER A 337 -40.74 10.44 -1.81
N VAL A 338 -40.82 9.35 -2.57
CA VAL A 338 -41.30 9.32 -3.96
C VAL A 338 -42.20 8.12 -4.17
N THR A 339 -43.12 8.25 -5.14
CA THR A 339 -43.93 7.12 -5.60
C THR A 339 -43.31 6.52 -6.84
N VAL A 340 -43.00 5.21 -6.78
CA VAL A 340 -42.40 4.43 -7.87
C VAL A 340 -43.51 3.62 -8.55
N THR A 341 -43.64 3.80 -9.86
CA THR A 341 -44.58 3.04 -10.71
C THR A 341 -43.78 2.16 -11.67
N ILE A 342 -43.86 0.85 -11.48
CA ILE A 342 -43.21 -0.15 -12.33
C ILE A 342 -44.27 -0.72 -13.27
N PRO A 343 -44.15 -0.49 -14.60
CA PRO A 343 -45.16 -0.91 -15.57
C PRO A 343 -45.32 -2.43 -15.71
#